data_50c0a6bb6d4738af5cbf323c6cab414f
#
_entry.id   50c0a6bb6d4738af5cbf323c6cab414f
#
_cell.length_a   1.000
_cell.length_b   1.000
_cell.length_c   1.000
_cell.angle_alpha   90.00
_cell.angle_beta   90.00
_cell.angle_gamma   90.00
#
_symmetry.space_group_name_H-M   'P 1'
#
loop_
_entity.id
_entity.type
_entity.pdbx_description
1 polymer ?
#
loop_
_entity_poly.entity_id
_entity_poly.type
_entity_poly.pdbx_seq_one_letter_code
_entity_poly.pdbx_strand_id
1 'polypeptide(L)'
;MAATKEETVLDFINNTYNEYNIDPRENAITLSYDFVIDTGTAKIIMKIGRKRWDDSNNSSILNYLKSKEQQIRDVLLTNQDAILPMK
;
A
#
# COMPACT_ATOMS: atom_id res chain seq x y z
N MET A 1 -16.67 -14.28 -5.30
CA MET A 1 -16.78 -12.82 -5.10
C MET A 1 -15.52 -12.13 -5.60
N ALA A 2 -15.67 -10.98 -6.25
CA ALA A 2 -14.51 -10.21 -6.66
C ALA A 2 -13.84 -9.60 -5.43
N ALA A 3 -12.52 -9.62 -5.38
CA ALA A 3 -11.77 -8.96 -4.31
C ALA A 3 -11.98 -7.44 -4.37
N THR A 4 -11.96 -6.79 -3.22
CA THR A 4 -11.97 -5.32 -3.17
C THR A 4 -10.58 -4.80 -3.54
N LYS A 5 -10.48 -3.50 -3.79
CA LYS A 5 -9.17 -2.88 -4.04
C LYS A 5 -8.25 -3.04 -2.83
N GLU A 6 -8.80 -2.90 -1.62
CA GLU A 6 -8.03 -3.09 -0.39
C GLU A 6 -7.45 -4.51 -0.33
N GLU A 7 -8.28 -5.51 -0.58
CA GLU A 7 -7.83 -6.91 -0.58
C GLU A 7 -6.75 -7.15 -1.63
N THR A 8 -6.88 -6.53 -2.81
CA THR A 8 -5.89 -6.63 -3.87
C THR A 8 -4.53 -6.09 -3.40
N VAL A 9 -4.52 -4.95 -2.72
CA VAL A 9 -3.27 -4.38 -2.18
C VAL A 9 -2.69 -5.26 -1.09
N LEU A 10 -3.51 -5.73 -0.15
CA LEU A 10 -3.08 -6.61 0.92
C LEU A 10 -2.46 -7.89 0.37
N ASP A 11 -3.13 -8.53 -0.59
CA ASP A 11 -2.63 -9.74 -1.21
C ASP A 11 -1.32 -9.50 -1.96
N PHE A 12 -1.20 -8.38 -2.66
CA PHE A 12 0.02 -8.04 -3.38
C PHE A 12 1.21 -7.95 -2.41
N ILE A 13 1.05 -7.24 -1.30
CA ILE A 13 2.13 -7.05 -0.33
C ILE A 13 2.48 -8.36 0.34
N ASN A 14 1.47 -9.12 0.78
CA ASN A 14 1.70 -10.38 1.49
C ASN A 14 2.33 -11.45 0.61
N ASN A 15 1.99 -11.46 -0.67
CA ASN A 15 2.55 -12.44 -1.62
C ASN A 15 3.91 -12.02 -2.17
N THR A 16 4.17 -10.71 -2.30
CA THR A 16 5.40 -10.19 -2.90
C THR A 16 6.54 -10.07 -1.88
N TYR A 17 6.21 -9.73 -0.65
CA TYR A 17 7.19 -9.48 0.41
C TYR A 17 7.04 -10.50 1.54
N ASN A 18 6.31 -10.15 2.58
CA ASN A 18 6.02 -11.01 3.72
C ASN A 18 4.61 -10.77 4.22
N GLU A 19 4.11 -11.66 5.06
CA GLU A 19 2.83 -11.49 5.71
C GLU A 19 2.97 -10.47 6.84
N TYR A 20 2.73 -9.20 6.51
CA TYR A 20 2.72 -8.12 7.47
C TYR A 20 1.29 -7.85 7.94
N ASN A 21 1.16 -7.25 9.11
CA ASN A 21 -0.12 -6.69 9.54
C ASN A 21 -0.33 -5.36 8.82
N ILE A 22 -1.38 -5.29 8.01
CA ILE A 22 -1.67 -4.11 7.19
C ILE A 22 -3.05 -3.60 7.56
N ASP A 23 -3.12 -2.31 7.90
CA ASP A 23 -4.36 -1.65 8.28
C ASP A 23 -4.69 -0.58 7.23
N PRO A 24 -5.68 -0.83 6.36
CA PRO A 24 -6.10 0.17 5.37
C PRO A 24 -6.96 1.25 6.05
N ARG A 25 -6.65 2.51 5.76
CA ARG A 25 -7.36 3.66 6.34
C ARG A 25 -7.59 4.73 5.30
N GLU A 26 -8.82 5.27 5.26
CA GLU A 26 -9.11 6.43 4.46
C GLU A 26 -8.73 7.69 5.24
N ASN A 27 -7.92 8.56 4.63
CA ASN A 27 -7.49 9.79 5.27
C ASN A 27 -8.10 10.99 4.54
N ALA A 28 -9.15 11.57 5.13
CA ALA A 28 -9.86 12.70 4.55
C ALA A 28 -9.06 14.00 4.63
N ILE A 29 -8.11 14.10 5.55
CA ILE A 29 -7.30 15.31 5.73
C ILE A 29 -6.27 15.44 4.61
N THR A 30 -5.56 14.35 4.31
CA THR A 30 -4.53 14.34 3.27
C THR A 30 -5.10 13.92 1.90
N LEU A 31 -6.38 13.61 1.83
CA LEU A 31 -7.05 13.12 0.62
C LEU A 31 -6.30 11.92 0.03
N SER A 32 -6.00 10.94 0.89
CA SER A 32 -5.28 9.74 0.50
C SER A 32 -5.92 8.50 1.11
N TYR A 33 -5.62 7.35 0.52
CA TYR A 33 -5.94 6.06 1.10
C TYR A 33 -4.65 5.47 1.62
N ASP A 34 -4.55 5.31 2.93
CA ASP A 34 -3.32 4.94 3.62
C ASP A 34 -3.34 3.47 4.00
N PHE A 35 -2.22 2.78 3.74
CA PHE A 35 -2.01 1.41 4.20
C PHE A 35 -0.89 1.42 5.23
N VAL A 36 -1.22 1.18 6.49
CA VAL A 36 -0.25 1.12 7.57
C VAL A 36 0.30 -0.29 7.63
N ILE A 37 1.55 -0.47 7.20
CA ILE A 37 2.23 -1.76 7.17
C ILE A 37 3.07 -1.91 8.43
N ASP A 38 2.70 -2.84 9.29
CA ASP A 38 3.43 -3.13 10.52
C ASP A 38 4.32 -4.35 10.29
N THR A 39 5.62 -4.14 10.28
CA THR A 39 6.60 -5.22 10.07
C THR A 39 7.00 -5.91 11.36
N GLY A 40 6.47 -5.48 12.51
CA GLY A 40 6.87 -5.96 13.83
C GLY A 40 7.93 -5.10 14.49
N THR A 41 8.76 -4.41 13.70
CA THR A 41 9.82 -3.52 14.19
C THR A 41 9.69 -2.10 13.68
N ALA A 42 8.86 -1.89 12.66
CA ALA A 42 8.65 -0.58 12.07
C ALA A 42 7.22 -0.46 11.51
N LYS A 43 6.75 0.76 11.34
CA LYS A 43 5.48 1.06 10.71
C LYS A 43 5.73 1.91 9.49
N ILE A 44 5.26 1.43 8.36
CA ILE A 44 5.41 2.13 7.07
C ILE A 44 4.02 2.47 6.57
N ILE A 45 3.79 3.75 6.29
CA ILE A 45 2.51 4.23 5.80
C ILE A 45 2.63 4.46 4.29
N MET A 46 1.98 3.60 3.51
CA MET A 46 1.91 3.74 2.06
C MET A 46 0.68 4.56 1.72
N LYS A 47 0.91 5.76 1.16
CA LYS A 47 -0.17 6.69 0.83
C LYS A 47 -0.46 6.68 -0.66
N ILE A 48 -1.68 6.33 -1.02
CA ILE A 48 -2.16 6.39 -2.40
C ILE A 48 -3.12 7.57 -2.49
N GLY A 49 -2.88 8.49 -3.43
CA GLY A 49 -3.75 9.64 -3.63
C GLY A 49 -5.19 9.21 -3.87
N ARG A 50 -6.15 9.90 -3.25
CA ARG A 50 -7.55 9.50 -3.30
C ARG A 50 -8.10 9.47 -4.73
N LYS A 51 -7.72 10.43 -5.55
CA LYS A 51 -8.16 10.46 -6.93
C LYS A 51 -7.69 9.22 -7.70
N ARG A 52 -6.42 8.87 -7.54
CA ARG A 52 -5.87 7.66 -8.17
C ARG A 52 -6.58 6.41 -7.65
N TRP A 53 -6.82 6.36 -6.35
CA TRP A 53 -7.52 5.24 -5.75
C TRP A 53 -8.93 5.08 -6.31
N ASP A 54 -9.69 6.17 -6.36
CA ASP A 54 -11.08 6.15 -6.83
C ASP A 54 -11.18 5.85 -8.33
N ASP A 55 -10.21 6.34 -9.12
CA ASP A 55 -10.20 6.16 -10.57
C ASP A 55 -9.68 4.79 -11.01
N SER A 56 -9.11 4.02 -10.08
CA SER A 56 -8.51 2.71 -10.39
C SER A 56 -9.47 1.57 -10.09
N ASN A 57 -9.42 0.53 -10.92
CA ASN A 57 -10.02 -0.76 -10.59
C ASN A 57 -8.95 -1.69 -10.02
N ASN A 58 -9.33 -2.94 -9.71
CA ASN A 58 -8.39 -3.90 -9.12
C ASN A 58 -7.16 -4.14 -10.00
N SER A 59 -7.36 -4.27 -11.31
CA SER A 59 -6.26 -4.49 -12.25
C SER A 59 -5.33 -3.28 -12.34
N SER A 60 -5.91 -2.08 -12.41
CA SER A 60 -5.13 -0.84 -12.50
C SER A 60 -4.30 -0.60 -11.26
N ILE A 61 -4.90 -0.81 -10.07
CA ILE A 61 -4.18 -0.61 -8.81
C ILE A 61 -3.06 -1.64 -8.64
N LEU A 62 -3.30 -2.88 -9.06
CA LEU A 62 -2.28 -3.92 -9.02
C LEU A 62 -1.10 -3.58 -9.93
N ASN A 63 -1.37 -3.14 -11.16
CA ASN A 63 -0.34 -2.72 -12.09
C ASN A 63 0.45 -1.52 -11.56
N TYR A 64 -0.23 -0.58 -10.93
CA TYR A 64 0.42 0.57 -10.30
C TYR A 64 1.38 0.14 -9.20
N LEU A 65 0.94 -0.78 -8.33
CA LEU A 65 1.78 -1.31 -7.26
C LEU A 65 2.99 -2.06 -7.81
N LYS A 66 2.80 -2.85 -8.87
CA LYS A 66 3.91 -3.55 -9.52
C LYS A 66 4.94 -2.58 -10.08
N SER A 67 4.50 -1.45 -10.63
CA SER A 67 5.42 -0.43 -11.14
C SER A 67 6.21 0.26 -10.03
N LYS A 68 5.74 0.20 -8.78
CA LYS A 68 6.37 0.78 -7.61
C LYS A 68 7.02 -0.27 -6.71
N GLU A 69 7.11 -1.51 -7.16
CA GLU A 69 7.60 -2.63 -6.36
C GLU A 69 8.97 -2.36 -5.75
N GLN A 70 9.92 -1.86 -6.55
CA GLN A 70 11.27 -1.59 -6.07
C GLN A 70 11.27 -0.52 -4.98
N GLN A 71 10.48 0.54 -5.15
CA GLN A 71 10.38 1.62 -4.19
C GLN A 71 9.79 1.11 -2.86
N ILE A 72 8.75 0.30 -2.93
CA ILE A 72 8.13 -0.30 -1.74
C ILE A 72 9.13 -1.21 -1.04
N ARG A 73 9.83 -2.05 -1.80
CA ARG A 73 10.84 -2.96 -1.26
C ARG A 73 11.95 -2.21 -0.55
N ASP A 74 12.46 -1.14 -1.14
CA ASP A 74 13.53 -0.34 -0.54
C ASP A 74 13.12 0.24 0.80
N VAL A 75 11.91 0.75 0.89
CA VAL A 75 11.38 1.29 2.15
C VAL A 75 11.22 0.20 3.20
N LEU A 76 10.69 -0.96 2.81
CA LEU A 76 10.52 -2.08 3.73
C LEU A 76 11.86 -2.61 4.26
N LEU A 77 12.90 -2.60 3.41
CA LEU A 77 14.23 -3.06 3.78
C LEU A 77 14.93 -2.14 4.78
N THR A 78 14.56 -0.85 4.83
CA THR A 78 15.15 0.06 5.82
C THR A 78 14.77 -0.32 7.25
N ASN A 79 13.63 -1.00 7.41
CA ASN A 79 13.11 -1.46 8.70
C ASN A 79 12.98 -0.31 9.71
N GLN A 80 12.60 0.86 9.22
CA GLN A 80 12.39 2.07 10.02
C GLN A 80 11.04 2.66 9.69
N ASP A 81 10.45 3.36 10.66
CA ASP A 81 9.18 4.06 10.45
C ASP A 81 9.35 5.06 9.31
N ALA A 82 8.43 4.99 8.35
CA ALA A 82 8.51 5.82 7.15
C ALA A 82 7.12 6.06 6.58
N ILE A 83 7.02 7.13 5.80
CA ILE A 83 5.84 7.43 5.01
C ILE A 83 6.24 7.33 3.54
N LEU A 84 5.55 6.49 2.79
CA LEU A 84 5.81 6.28 1.37
C LEU A 84 4.68 6.90 0.55
N PRO A 85 4.86 8.14 0.05
CA PRO A 85 3.86 8.72 -0.84
C PRO A 85 3.93 8.07 -2.21
N MET A 86 2.81 7.52 -2.66
CA MET A 86 2.69 6.86 -3.95
C MET A 86 2.12 7.86 -4.97
N LYS A 87 2.91 8.24 -5.92
CA LYS A 87 2.51 9.20 -6.97
C LYS A 87 2.36 8.54 -8.32
#